data_9bb804d933e4d2083e39c334935d9b4d
#
_entry.id   9bb804d933e4d2083e39c334935d9b4d
#
_cell.length_a   1.000
_cell.length_b   1.000
_cell.length_c   1.000
_cell.angle_alpha   90.00
_cell.angle_beta   90.00
_cell.angle_gamma   90.00
#
_symmetry.space_group_name_H-M   'P 1'
#
loop_
_entity.id
_entity.type
_entity.pdbx_description
1 polymer ?
#
loop_
_entity_poly.entity_id
_entity_poly.type
_entity_poly.pdbx_seq_one_letter_code
_entity_poly.pdbx_strand_id
1 'polypeptide(L)'
;MCSTGAKSRIRTGFLPCLFLLVFPLGLTAQSTIENPELDRQVETFLDGNSENWRDMNVPGKDAELLYDLVIKGNYKSALEIGTSTGYSGIYIAWALSKTGGKLITIDNNKSRHKKAVDNFRKAGLEDYIDARLADAHQLVKELEGPFDFVFSDADKGWYRNYFLDLHSKLLVGGCYTTHNISKSGWNQDYYDFIMGLDNYESTLNSEGGGILISYKKAK
;
A
#
# COMPACT_ATOMS: atom_id res chain seq x y z
N MET A 1 -59.00 -3.27 -75.48
CA MET A 1 -59.31 -3.79 -74.14
C MET A 1 -58.03 -3.70 -73.31
N CYS A 2 -58.03 -2.86 -72.32
CA CYS A 2 -56.89 -2.35 -71.60
C CYS A 2 -56.38 -3.36 -70.59
N SER A 3 -55.06 -3.61 -70.60
CA SER A 3 -54.34 -4.33 -69.55
C SER A 3 -53.44 -3.35 -68.88
N THR A 4 -53.68 -3.12 -67.54
CA THR A 4 -52.91 -2.24 -66.67
C THR A 4 -51.80 -3.04 -65.97
N GLY A 5 -50.56 -2.70 -66.33
CA GLY A 5 -49.36 -3.25 -65.67
C GLY A 5 -49.04 -2.55 -64.34
N ALA A 6 -48.95 -3.31 -63.29
CA ALA A 6 -48.50 -2.84 -61.96
C ALA A 6 -46.96 -2.86 -61.86
N LYS A 7 -46.35 -1.68 -61.61
CA LYS A 7 -44.92 -1.54 -61.36
C LYS A 7 -44.63 -1.80 -59.90
N SER A 8 -43.90 -2.88 -59.60
CA SER A 8 -43.29 -3.19 -58.29
C SER A 8 -42.14 -2.24 -58.02
N ARG A 9 -42.20 -1.48 -56.90
CA ARG A 9 -41.07 -0.68 -56.36
C ARG A 9 -40.30 -1.50 -55.33
N ILE A 10 -39.06 -1.85 -55.66
CA ILE A 10 -38.11 -2.46 -54.74
C ILE A 10 -37.62 -1.34 -53.83
N ARG A 11 -37.90 -1.42 -52.51
CA ARG A 11 -37.31 -0.59 -51.48
C ARG A 11 -36.00 -1.22 -51.05
N THR A 12 -34.87 -0.61 -51.40
CA THR A 12 -33.56 -0.91 -50.86
C THR A 12 -33.46 -0.32 -49.44
N GLY A 13 -33.54 -1.19 -48.43
CA GLY A 13 -33.29 -0.82 -47.05
C GLY A 13 -31.76 -0.66 -46.81
N PHE A 14 -31.31 0.57 -46.53
CA PHE A 14 -29.98 0.83 -46.00
C PHE A 14 -29.94 0.39 -44.54
N LEU A 15 -29.16 -0.63 -44.25
CA LEU A 15 -28.82 -1.05 -42.87
C LEU A 15 -27.63 -0.19 -42.42
N PRO A 16 -27.72 0.61 -41.34
CA PRO A 16 -26.56 1.33 -40.84
C PRO A 16 -25.58 0.33 -40.19
N CYS A 17 -24.38 0.22 -40.76
CA CYS A 17 -23.27 -0.49 -40.17
C CYS A 17 -22.85 0.25 -38.90
N LEU A 18 -23.19 -0.31 -37.73
CA LEU A 18 -22.72 0.17 -36.42
C LEU A 18 -21.25 -0.21 -36.27
N PHE A 19 -20.36 0.71 -36.55
CA PHE A 19 -18.93 0.56 -36.23
C PHE A 19 -18.75 0.61 -34.71
N LEU A 20 -18.61 -0.54 -34.07
CA LEU A 20 -18.13 -0.68 -32.72
C LEU A 20 -16.65 -0.27 -32.71
N LEU A 21 -16.36 0.96 -32.27
CA LEU A 21 -15.02 1.40 -31.89
C LEU A 21 -14.58 0.62 -30.65
N VAL A 22 -13.87 -0.49 -30.84
CA VAL A 22 -13.14 -1.17 -29.80
C VAL A 22 -11.93 -0.31 -29.48
N PHE A 23 -12.02 0.52 -28.43
CA PHE A 23 -10.86 1.14 -27.85
C PHE A 23 -10.01 0.04 -27.19
N PRO A 24 -8.76 -0.16 -27.61
CA PRO A 24 -7.87 -1.03 -26.85
C PRO A 24 -7.68 -0.38 -25.47
N LEU A 25 -8.11 -1.05 -24.41
CA LEU A 25 -7.62 -0.76 -23.06
C LEU A 25 -6.11 -1.06 -23.08
N GLY A 26 -5.33 -0.02 -23.33
CA GLY A 26 -3.89 -0.09 -23.18
C GLY A 26 -3.60 -0.32 -21.68
N LEU A 27 -3.22 -1.54 -21.32
CA LEU A 27 -2.45 -1.75 -20.09
C LEU A 27 -1.16 -0.96 -20.26
N THR A 28 -1.13 0.28 -19.75
CA THR A 28 0.12 0.99 -19.56
C THR A 28 0.85 0.24 -18.44
N ALA A 29 1.92 -0.46 -18.80
CA ALA A 29 2.87 -0.96 -17.81
C ALA A 29 3.32 0.26 -16.98
N GLN A 30 3.05 0.23 -15.68
CA GLN A 30 3.49 1.29 -14.78
C GLN A 30 5.02 1.26 -14.76
N SER A 31 5.65 2.30 -15.29
CA SER A 31 7.11 2.41 -15.28
C SER A 31 7.56 2.81 -13.88
N THR A 32 8.37 1.96 -13.25
CA THR A 32 9.09 2.29 -12.02
C THR A 32 10.25 3.24 -12.31
N ILE A 33 10.60 4.06 -11.34
CA ILE A 33 11.79 4.93 -11.42
C ILE A 33 13.01 4.06 -11.11
N GLU A 34 13.89 3.90 -12.09
CA GLU A 34 15.11 3.14 -11.94
C GLU A 34 16.21 3.99 -11.30
N ASN A 35 16.78 3.52 -10.19
CA ASN A 35 17.96 4.10 -9.55
C ASN A 35 18.90 2.99 -9.04
N PRO A 36 19.72 2.39 -9.94
CA PRO A 36 20.57 1.26 -9.57
C PRO A 36 21.66 1.59 -8.53
N GLU A 37 22.02 2.86 -8.36
CA GLU A 37 22.97 3.28 -7.33
C GLU A 37 22.34 3.22 -5.95
N LEU A 38 21.11 3.76 -5.80
CA LEU A 38 20.34 3.67 -4.59
C LEU A 38 20.04 2.20 -4.23
N ASP A 39 19.65 1.38 -5.22
CA ASP A 39 19.38 -0.04 -5.00
C ASP A 39 20.58 -0.74 -4.37
N ARG A 40 21.76 -0.57 -4.96
CA ARG A 40 23.00 -1.12 -4.43
C ARG A 40 23.34 -0.61 -3.04
N GLN A 41 23.09 0.67 -2.76
CA GLN A 41 23.33 1.24 -1.44
C GLN A 41 22.41 0.61 -0.38
N VAL A 42 21.11 0.48 -0.68
CA VAL A 42 20.12 -0.15 0.23
C VAL A 42 20.49 -1.61 0.47
N GLU A 43 20.72 -2.39 -0.59
CA GLU A 43 21.11 -3.81 -0.49
C GLU A 43 22.38 -3.98 0.34
N THR A 44 23.44 -3.22 0.05
CA THR A 44 24.69 -3.27 0.80
C THR A 44 24.48 -2.92 2.27
N PHE A 45 23.63 -1.94 2.56
CA PHE A 45 23.32 -1.56 3.94
C PHE A 45 22.54 -2.68 4.66
N LEU A 46 21.54 -3.28 4.05
CA LEU A 46 20.75 -4.36 4.63
C LEU A 46 21.60 -5.60 4.91
N ASP A 47 22.41 -6.02 3.94
CA ASP A 47 23.31 -7.16 4.06
C ASP A 47 24.36 -6.96 5.16
N GLY A 48 24.99 -5.80 5.19
CA GLY A 48 26.00 -5.44 6.19
C GLY A 48 25.45 -5.29 7.61
N ASN A 49 24.12 -5.23 7.77
CA ASN A 49 23.43 -5.06 9.07
C ASN A 49 22.48 -6.22 9.41
N SER A 50 22.54 -7.33 8.73
CA SER A 50 21.61 -8.47 8.89
C SER A 50 21.47 -8.94 10.37
N GLU A 51 22.55 -8.88 11.16
CA GLU A 51 22.56 -9.25 12.58
C GLU A 51 21.98 -8.18 13.53
N ASN A 52 21.70 -6.98 13.03
CA ASN A 52 21.29 -5.82 13.84
C ASN A 52 19.77 -5.64 13.95
N TRP A 53 18.98 -6.40 13.18
CA TRP A 53 17.52 -6.26 13.10
C TRP A 53 16.77 -7.08 14.16
N ARG A 54 17.24 -7.05 15.43
CA ARG A 54 16.68 -7.87 16.52
C ARG A 54 15.73 -7.10 17.47
N ASP A 55 15.70 -5.77 17.39
CA ASP A 55 14.94 -4.93 18.31
C ASP A 55 13.58 -4.54 17.70
N MET A 56 12.55 -5.32 17.99
CA MET A 56 11.15 -5.05 17.59
C MET A 56 10.97 -4.81 16.08
N ASN A 57 11.79 -5.45 15.24
CA ASN A 57 11.66 -5.39 13.79
C ASN A 57 10.85 -6.57 13.26
N VAL A 58 10.20 -6.35 12.12
CA VAL A 58 9.46 -7.39 11.41
C VAL A 58 10.43 -8.46 10.86
N PRO A 59 9.98 -9.72 10.65
CA PRO A 59 10.73 -10.71 9.87
C PRO A 59 11.04 -10.24 8.45
N GLY A 60 12.14 -10.72 7.84
CA GLY A 60 12.55 -10.34 6.49
C GLY A 60 11.45 -10.55 5.44
N LYS A 61 10.75 -11.69 5.50
CA LYS A 61 9.62 -11.97 4.59
C LYS A 61 8.47 -10.96 4.68
N ASP A 62 8.22 -10.42 5.86
CA ASP A 62 7.20 -9.39 6.04
C ASP A 62 7.66 -8.05 5.46
N ALA A 63 8.95 -7.71 5.62
CA ALA A 63 9.52 -6.51 5.03
C ALA A 63 9.51 -6.56 3.49
N GLU A 64 9.89 -7.70 2.89
CA GLU A 64 9.80 -7.96 1.45
C GLU A 64 8.36 -7.85 0.94
N LEU A 65 7.39 -8.41 1.67
CA LEU A 65 5.98 -8.30 1.34
C LEU A 65 5.49 -6.84 1.33
N LEU A 66 5.91 -6.03 2.31
CA LEU A 66 5.56 -4.60 2.35
C LEU A 66 6.12 -3.86 1.13
N TYR A 67 7.38 -4.15 0.74
CA TYR A 67 7.97 -3.63 -0.49
C TYR A 67 7.13 -3.99 -1.72
N ASP A 68 6.81 -5.26 -1.89
CA ASP A 68 6.05 -5.77 -3.04
C ASP A 68 4.64 -5.16 -3.12
N LEU A 69 3.97 -4.97 -1.97
CA LEU A 69 2.66 -4.33 -1.92
C LEU A 69 2.72 -2.87 -2.39
N VAL A 70 3.73 -2.12 -1.99
CA VAL A 70 3.93 -0.73 -2.43
C VAL A 70 4.19 -0.66 -3.93
N ILE A 71 5.08 -1.52 -4.47
CA ILE A 71 5.37 -1.58 -5.90
C ILE A 71 4.12 -1.96 -6.69
N LYS A 72 3.44 -3.04 -6.30
CA LYS A 72 2.25 -3.55 -6.99
C LYS A 72 1.10 -2.56 -7.02
N GLY A 73 0.91 -1.83 -5.91
CA GLY A 73 -0.12 -0.80 -5.79
C GLY A 73 0.27 0.53 -6.43
N ASN A 74 1.55 0.70 -6.82
CA ASN A 74 2.13 1.98 -7.24
C ASN A 74 1.84 3.10 -6.24
N TYR A 75 1.93 2.77 -4.94
CA TYR A 75 1.61 3.70 -3.87
C TYR A 75 2.66 4.79 -3.72
N LYS A 76 2.23 5.98 -3.28
CA LYS A 76 3.07 7.19 -3.24
C LYS A 76 2.98 7.95 -1.93
N SER A 77 1.96 7.70 -1.13
CA SER A 77 1.71 8.41 0.12
C SER A 77 1.53 7.38 1.24
N ALA A 78 2.63 6.98 1.87
CA ALA A 78 2.63 5.93 2.86
C ALA A 78 2.71 6.47 4.29
N LEU A 79 2.06 5.77 5.22
CA LEU A 79 2.16 5.97 6.66
C LEU A 79 2.57 4.66 7.35
N GLU A 80 3.57 4.71 8.21
CA GLU A 80 3.95 3.64 9.11
C GLU A 80 3.74 4.07 10.57
N ILE A 81 3.09 3.22 11.36
CA ILE A 81 2.90 3.39 12.80
C ILE A 81 3.73 2.34 13.50
N GLY A 82 4.84 2.74 14.12
CA GLY A 82 5.82 1.85 14.74
C GLY A 82 7.09 1.72 13.90
N THR A 83 7.93 2.76 13.92
CA THR A 83 9.20 2.78 13.18
C THR A 83 10.23 1.78 13.72
N SER A 84 10.27 1.57 15.04
CA SER A 84 11.33 0.85 15.73
C SER A 84 12.73 1.34 15.30
N THR A 85 13.61 0.46 14.85
CA THR A 85 14.94 0.84 14.33
C THR A 85 14.96 1.04 12.81
N GLY A 86 13.80 1.00 12.13
CA GLY A 86 13.59 1.43 10.76
C GLY A 86 13.65 0.33 9.70
N TYR A 87 13.61 -0.96 10.08
CA TYR A 87 13.76 -2.05 9.12
C TYR A 87 12.62 -2.08 8.08
N SER A 88 11.37 -2.13 8.51
CA SER A 88 10.19 -2.03 7.64
C SER A 88 10.14 -0.72 6.87
N GLY A 89 10.45 0.40 7.56
CA GLY A 89 10.50 1.72 6.93
C GLY A 89 11.51 1.81 5.78
N ILE A 90 12.66 1.11 5.85
CA ILE A 90 13.64 1.00 4.75
C ILE A 90 13.00 0.32 3.53
N TYR A 91 12.34 -0.83 3.69
CA TYR A 91 11.72 -1.55 2.59
C TYR A 91 10.57 -0.76 1.95
N ILE A 92 9.70 -0.16 2.77
CA ILE A 92 8.61 0.69 2.30
C ILE A 92 9.15 1.90 1.53
N ALA A 93 10.14 2.61 2.09
CA ALA A 93 10.73 3.80 1.45
C ALA A 93 11.52 3.45 0.19
N TRP A 94 12.22 2.30 0.17
CA TRP A 94 12.89 1.80 -1.02
C TRP A 94 11.89 1.55 -2.17
N ALA A 95 10.75 0.93 -1.88
CA ALA A 95 9.68 0.76 -2.85
C ALA A 95 9.09 2.13 -3.29
N LEU A 96 8.88 3.06 -2.34
CA LEU A 96 8.39 4.40 -2.63
C LEU A 96 9.37 5.22 -3.49
N SER A 97 10.68 5.01 -3.39
CA SER A 97 11.66 5.66 -4.28
C SER A 97 11.44 5.29 -5.75
N LYS A 98 10.93 4.08 -6.01
CA LYS A 98 10.61 3.58 -7.35
C LYS A 98 9.25 4.03 -7.87
N THR A 99 8.31 4.31 -6.97
CA THR A 99 6.98 4.81 -7.35
C THR A 99 6.87 6.33 -7.35
N GLY A 100 7.91 7.04 -6.85
CA GLY A 100 7.92 8.49 -6.72
C GLY A 100 7.15 9.00 -5.50
N GLY A 101 7.07 8.18 -4.44
CA GLY A 101 6.34 8.46 -3.21
C GLY A 101 7.23 8.83 -2.01
N LYS A 102 6.58 9.01 -0.85
CA LYS A 102 7.21 9.30 0.45
C LYS A 102 6.50 8.57 1.58
N LEU A 103 7.29 8.26 2.62
CA LEU A 103 6.84 7.63 3.87
C LEU A 103 6.83 8.65 5.00
N ILE A 104 5.72 8.72 5.74
CA ILE A 104 5.71 9.25 7.11
C ILE A 104 5.79 8.05 8.05
N THR A 105 6.76 8.04 8.98
CA THR A 105 6.87 6.97 9.99
C THR A 105 6.92 7.56 11.40
N ILE A 106 6.27 6.88 12.37
CA ILE A 106 6.05 7.40 13.71
C ILE A 106 6.56 6.41 14.75
N ASP A 107 7.36 6.89 15.70
CA ASP A 107 7.73 6.16 16.89
C ASP A 107 7.79 7.11 18.11
N ASN A 108 7.39 6.62 19.29
CA ASN A 108 7.46 7.40 20.53
C ASN A 108 8.74 7.15 21.32
N ASN A 109 9.55 6.17 20.94
CA ASN A 109 10.81 5.85 21.61
C ASN A 109 11.97 6.64 21.01
N LYS A 110 12.47 7.61 21.76
CA LYS A 110 13.57 8.50 21.33
C LYS A 110 14.84 7.76 20.89
N SER A 111 15.19 6.65 21.54
CA SER A 111 16.39 5.87 21.20
C SER A 111 16.23 5.13 19.88
N ARG A 112 15.08 4.45 19.68
CA ARG A 112 14.74 3.76 18.43
C ARG A 112 14.62 4.73 17.28
N HIS A 113 13.90 5.82 17.46
CA HIS A 113 13.76 6.88 16.47
C HIS A 113 15.13 7.41 16.00
N LYS A 114 16.03 7.74 16.94
CA LYS A 114 17.38 8.19 16.58
C LYS A 114 18.13 7.16 15.76
N LYS A 115 18.04 5.87 16.13
CA LYS A 115 18.68 4.77 15.39
C LYS A 115 18.05 4.59 14.00
N ALA A 116 16.73 4.70 13.89
CA ALA A 116 16.03 4.63 12.61
C ALA A 116 16.47 5.72 11.64
N VAL A 117 16.48 6.98 12.09
CA VAL A 117 16.95 8.12 11.27
C VAL A 117 18.40 7.91 10.80
N ASP A 118 19.29 7.40 11.66
CA ASP A 118 20.66 7.08 11.26
C ASP A 118 20.71 5.93 10.23
N ASN A 119 19.89 4.91 10.39
CA ASN A 119 19.77 3.81 9.44
C ASN A 119 19.22 4.28 8.08
N PHE A 120 18.18 5.12 8.05
CA PHE A 120 17.61 5.69 6.83
C PHE A 120 18.65 6.48 6.02
N ARG A 121 19.44 7.33 6.72
CA ARG A 121 20.52 8.08 6.08
C ARG A 121 21.60 7.15 5.51
N LYS A 122 22.03 6.12 6.26
CA LYS A 122 23.04 5.15 5.78
C LYS A 122 22.56 4.33 4.60
N ALA A 123 21.25 4.01 4.55
CA ALA A 123 20.62 3.35 3.43
C ALA A 123 20.40 4.28 2.21
N GLY A 124 20.63 5.62 2.34
CA GLY A 124 20.40 6.58 1.26
C GLY A 124 18.92 6.95 1.03
N LEU A 125 18.06 6.67 2.03
CA LEU A 125 16.61 6.83 1.90
C LEU A 125 16.04 8.03 2.68
N GLU A 126 16.89 8.90 3.24
CA GLU A 126 16.47 10.03 4.08
C GLU A 126 15.52 10.99 3.34
N ASP A 127 15.70 11.18 2.04
CA ASP A 127 14.84 12.06 1.22
C ASP A 127 13.43 11.50 0.96
N TYR A 128 13.24 10.21 1.19
CA TYR A 128 11.97 9.50 1.01
C TYR A 128 11.19 9.29 2.30
N ILE A 129 11.75 9.70 3.47
CA ILE A 129 11.19 9.40 4.78
C ILE A 129 11.07 10.67 5.63
N ASP A 130 9.88 10.92 6.15
CA ASP A 130 9.59 11.87 7.22
C ASP A 130 9.42 11.09 8.53
N ALA A 131 10.50 10.95 9.30
CA ALA A 131 10.49 10.21 10.56
C ALA A 131 10.10 11.12 11.73
N ARG A 132 9.01 10.81 12.42
CA ARG A 132 8.43 11.63 13.48
C ARG A 132 8.55 10.96 14.84
N LEU A 133 9.19 11.66 15.80
CA LEU A 133 9.21 11.28 17.20
C LEU A 133 7.95 11.81 17.88
N ALA A 134 6.90 10.99 17.99
CA ALA A 134 5.61 11.40 18.52
C ALA A 134 4.81 10.21 19.07
N ASP A 135 3.77 10.49 19.85
CA ASP A 135 2.76 9.53 20.22
C ASP A 135 1.77 9.34 19.04
N ALA A 136 1.75 8.14 18.47
CA ALA A 136 0.89 7.81 17.34
C ALA A 136 -0.61 7.90 17.69
N HIS A 137 -1.02 7.68 18.95
CA HIS A 137 -2.42 7.82 19.41
C HIS A 137 -2.98 9.23 19.16
N GLN A 138 -2.11 10.23 19.14
CA GLN A 138 -2.48 11.62 18.87
C GLN A 138 -2.18 12.00 17.42
N LEU A 139 -0.95 11.75 16.96
CA LEU A 139 -0.50 12.24 15.67
C LEU A 139 -1.33 11.71 14.48
N VAL A 140 -1.79 10.45 14.51
CA VAL A 140 -2.62 9.89 13.41
C VAL A 140 -3.93 10.66 13.21
N LYS A 141 -4.48 11.30 14.25
CA LYS A 141 -5.69 12.14 14.18
C LYS A 141 -5.42 13.46 13.50
N GLU A 142 -4.21 14.01 13.68
CA GLU A 142 -3.78 15.31 13.16
C GLU A 142 -3.31 15.24 11.70
N LEU A 143 -2.85 14.06 11.24
CA LEU A 143 -2.43 13.86 9.86
C LEU A 143 -3.63 14.00 8.91
N GLU A 144 -3.51 14.84 7.90
CA GLU A 144 -4.62 15.10 6.96
C GLU A 144 -4.77 13.99 5.90
N GLY A 145 -3.69 13.34 5.47
CA GLY A 145 -3.67 12.44 4.32
C GLY A 145 -3.79 13.21 2.99
N PRO A 146 -4.26 12.64 1.87
CA PRO A 146 -4.66 11.24 1.79
C PRO A 146 -3.46 10.28 1.77
N PHE A 147 -3.69 9.08 2.25
CA PHE A 147 -2.73 7.98 2.16
C PHE A 147 -3.22 6.94 1.15
N ASP A 148 -2.30 6.25 0.49
CA ASP A 148 -2.59 5.10 -0.36
C ASP A 148 -2.01 3.80 0.21
N PHE A 149 -1.08 3.89 1.17
CA PHE A 149 -0.54 2.76 1.90
C PHE A 149 -0.41 3.08 3.39
N VAL A 150 -0.86 2.17 4.25
CA VAL A 150 -0.69 2.26 5.71
C VAL A 150 -0.13 0.94 6.24
N PHE A 151 0.92 1.02 7.06
CA PHE A 151 1.44 -0.10 7.84
C PHE A 151 1.33 0.21 9.33
N SER A 152 0.59 -0.63 10.08
CA SER A 152 0.34 -0.49 11.51
C SER A 152 1.00 -1.62 12.29
N ASP A 153 2.07 -1.31 13.06
CA ASP A 153 2.83 -2.26 13.88
C ASP A 153 3.30 -1.62 15.20
N ALA A 154 2.44 -0.84 15.87
CA ALA A 154 2.77 -0.24 17.16
C ALA A 154 1.96 -0.88 18.30
N ASP A 155 1.25 -0.07 19.10
CA ASP A 155 0.39 -0.54 20.18
C ASP A 155 -0.72 -1.44 19.64
N LYS A 156 -0.57 -2.73 19.87
CA LYS A 156 -1.46 -3.77 19.34
C LYS A 156 -2.87 -3.72 19.93
N GLY A 157 -3.01 -3.20 21.15
CA GLY A 157 -4.31 -2.91 21.76
C GLY A 157 -5.04 -1.74 21.11
N TRP A 158 -4.33 -0.93 20.32
CA TRP A 158 -4.87 0.27 19.70
C TRP A 158 -5.15 0.10 18.18
N TYR A 159 -4.92 -1.04 17.58
CA TYR A 159 -5.07 -1.29 16.14
C TYR A 159 -6.42 -0.85 15.57
N ARG A 160 -7.52 -1.18 16.27
CA ARG A 160 -8.86 -0.76 15.85
C ARG A 160 -9.02 0.76 15.84
N ASN A 161 -8.46 1.45 16.82
CA ASN A 161 -8.51 2.92 16.90
C ASN A 161 -7.70 3.56 15.79
N TYR A 162 -6.46 3.08 15.52
CA TYR A 162 -5.67 3.55 14.38
C TYR A 162 -6.41 3.37 13.06
N PHE A 163 -7.04 2.21 12.85
CA PHE A 163 -7.84 1.97 11.66
C PHE A 163 -8.99 2.97 11.54
N LEU A 164 -9.77 3.18 12.60
CA LEU A 164 -10.91 4.10 12.63
C LEU A 164 -10.49 5.57 12.39
N ASP A 165 -9.34 5.99 12.89
CA ASP A 165 -8.79 7.34 12.67
C ASP A 165 -8.26 7.55 11.25
N LEU A 166 -7.84 6.48 10.56
CA LEU A 166 -7.16 6.54 9.26
C LEU A 166 -8.00 6.08 8.07
N HIS A 167 -9.02 5.24 8.26
CA HIS A 167 -9.75 4.65 7.14
C HIS A 167 -10.43 5.70 6.23
N SER A 168 -10.85 6.84 6.77
CA SER A 168 -11.41 7.96 5.98
C SER A 168 -10.34 8.69 5.17
N LYS A 169 -9.09 8.67 5.62
CA LYS A 169 -7.92 9.29 5.01
C LYS A 169 -7.21 8.37 4.01
N LEU A 170 -7.59 7.08 3.96
CA LEU A 170 -7.09 6.12 2.99
C LEU A 170 -7.88 6.26 1.69
N LEU A 171 -7.18 6.33 0.56
CA LEU A 171 -7.79 6.38 -0.78
C LEU A 171 -8.52 5.07 -1.11
N VAL A 172 -9.51 5.13 -1.98
CA VAL A 172 -10.08 3.94 -2.64
C VAL A 172 -9.00 3.28 -3.48
N GLY A 173 -8.85 1.96 -3.39
CA GLY A 173 -7.74 1.20 -3.95
C GLY A 173 -6.48 1.21 -3.07
N GLY A 174 -6.45 2.01 -2.02
CA GLY A 174 -5.36 2.02 -1.04
C GLY A 174 -5.34 0.76 -0.18
N CYS A 175 -4.17 0.45 0.37
CA CYS A 175 -3.90 -0.73 1.18
C CYS A 175 -3.62 -0.36 2.63
N TYR A 176 -4.37 -0.94 3.56
CA TYR A 176 -4.11 -0.88 5.00
C TYR A 176 -3.56 -2.24 5.45
N THR A 177 -2.35 -2.25 6.02
CA THR A 177 -1.71 -3.46 6.53
C THR A 177 -1.52 -3.39 8.03
N THR A 178 -1.72 -4.53 8.73
CA THR A 178 -1.53 -4.63 10.18
C THR A 178 -0.73 -5.86 10.52
N HIS A 179 0.34 -5.69 11.29
CA HIS A 179 1.27 -6.76 11.65
C HIS A 179 0.85 -7.53 12.91
N ASN A 180 1.45 -8.72 13.11
CA ASN A 180 1.20 -9.63 14.21
C ASN A 180 -0.26 -10.07 14.36
N ILE A 181 -0.96 -10.26 13.26
CA ILE A 181 -2.33 -10.77 13.24
C ILE A 181 -2.33 -12.28 13.01
N SER A 182 -3.20 -12.99 13.73
CA SER A 182 -3.46 -14.41 13.53
C SER A 182 -4.96 -14.69 13.62
N LYS A 183 -5.41 -15.79 12.99
CA LYS A 183 -6.84 -16.19 12.99
C LYS A 183 -7.34 -16.64 14.36
N SER A 184 -6.42 -17.01 15.24
CA SER A 184 -6.72 -17.42 16.61
C SER A 184 -5.64 -16.88 17.54
N GLY A 185 -5.95 -15.86 18.29
CA GLY A 185 -4.98 -15.23 19.16
C GLY A 185 -5.57 -14.01 19.85
N TRP A 186 -4.73 -13.29 20.56
CA TRP A 186 -5.14 -12.14 21.35
C TRP A 186 -5.66 -10.94 20.51
N ASN A 187 -5.43 -10.92 19.18
CA ASN A 187 -5.97 -9.93 18.24
C ASN A 187 -7.20 -10.42 17.46
N GLN A 188 -7.86 -11.50 17.90
CA GLN A 188 -9.02 -12.07 17.21
C GLN A 188 -10.11 -11.04 16.96
N ASP A 189 -10.46 -10.22 17.95
CA ASP A 189 -11.52 -9.20 17.83
C ASP A 189 -11.21 -8.17 16.74
N TYR A 190 -9.94 -7.79 16.58
CA TYR A 190 -9.53 -6.90 15.50
C TYR A 190 -9.57 -7.59 14.14
N TYR A 191 -9.10 -8.84 14.06
CA TYR A 191 -9.19 -9.64 12.84
C TYR A 191 -10.65 -9.77 12.37
N ASP A 192 -11.55 -10.17 13.25
CA ASP A 192 -12.96 -10.35 12.94
C ASP A 192 -13.63 -9.02 12.54
N PHE A 193 -13.26 -7.93 13.20
CA PHE A 193 -13.72 -6.59 12.85
C PHE A 193 -13.34 -6.22 11.41
N ILE A 194 -12.06 -6.38 11.02
CA ILE A 194 -11.59 -6.03 9.67
C ILE A 194 -12.20 -6.96 8.62
N MET A 195 -12.25 -8.28 8.89
CA MET A 195 -12.84 -9.25 7.96
C MET A 195 -14.34 -9.07 7.74
N GLY A 196 -15.03 -8.42 8.66
CA GLY A 196 -16.47 -8.10 8.57
C GLY A 196 -16.77 -6.80 7.81
N LEU A 197 -15.79 -6.07 7.30
CA LEU A 197 -16.02 -4.80 6.61
C LEU A 197 -16.36 -5.02 5.13
N ASP A 198 -17.58 -4.67 4.70
CA ASP A 198 -18.04 -4.83 3.31
C ASP A 198 -17.28 -3.96 2.30
N ASN A 199 -16.75 -2.82 2.75
CA ASN A 199 -16.02 -1.86 1.93
C ASN A 199 -14.50 -2.10 1.92
N TYR A 200 -14.05 -3.27 2.40
CA TYR A 200 -12.67 -3.73 2.29
C TYR A 200 -12.62 -5.16 1.73
N GLU A 201 -11.54 -5.45 1.02
CA GLU A 201 -11.16 -6.81 0.65
C GLU A 201 -9.91 -7.16 1.45
N SER A 202 -10.06 -8.13 2.37
CA SER A 202 -9.02 -8.43 3.35
C SER A 202 -8.55 -9.86 3.28
N THR A 203 -7.22 -10.06 3.38
CA THR A 203 -6.57 -11.37 3.44
C THR A 203 -5.46 -11.36 4.48
N LEU A 204 -5.24 -12.52 5.12
CA LEU A 204 -4.14 -12.72 6.06
C LEU A 204 -3.00 -13.47 5.38
N ASN A 205 -1.82 -12.83 5.29
CA ASN A 205 -0.56 -13.51 4.99
C ASN A 205 0.07 -13.99 6.30
N SER A 206 0.33 -15.30 6.40
CA SER A 206 0.87 -15.94 7.62
C SER A 206 2.29 -16.46 7.44
N GLU A 207 3.01 -16.06 6.39
CA GLU A 207 4.35 -16.57 6.09
C GLU A 207 5.46 -16.02 7.01
N GLY A 208 5.21 -14.84 7.60
CA GLY A 208 6.12 -14.19 8.54
C GLY A 208 5.50 -14.08 9.94
N GLY A 209 5.46 -12.87 10.46
CA GLY A 209 4.81 -12.53 11.74
C GLY A 209 3.29 -12.38 11.66
N GLY A 210 2.70 -12.54 10.48
CA GLY A 210 1.27 -12.38 10.20
C GLY A 210 0.90 -10.95 9.84
N ILE A 211 0.67 -10.69 8.54
CA ILE A 211 0.19 -9.40 8.04
C ILE A 211 -1.24 -9.54 7.52
N LEU A 212 -2.17 -8.79 8.13
CA LEU A 212 -3.51 -8.61 7.60
C LEU A 212 -3.48 -7.49 6.56
N ILE A 213 -3.80 -7.83 5.31
CA ILE A 213 -3.76 -6.93 4.15
C ILE A 213 -5.19 -6.58 3.79
N SER A 214 -5.55 -5.30 3.75
CA SER A 214 -6.92 -4.82 3.56
C SER A 214 -6.97 -3.73 2.50
N TYR A 215 -7.53 -4.04 1.32
CA TYR A 215 -7.71 -3.08 0.24
C TYR A 215 -9.06 -2.38 0.35
N LYS A 216 -9.05 -1.04 0.34
CA LYS A 216 -10.28 -0.24 0.39
C LYS A 216 -10.99 -0.26 -0.95
N LYS A 217 -12.24 -0.76 -0.97
CA LYS A 217 -13.11 -0.76 -2.17
C LYS A 217 -13.87 0.56 -2.29
N ALA A 218 -14.32 0.87 -3.49
CA ALA A 218 -15.35 1.88 -3.70
C ALA A 218 -16.62 1.49 -2.92
N LYS A 219 -17.33 2.48 -2.39
CA LYS A 219 -18.65 2.27 -1.77
C LYS A 219 -19.68 1.90 -2.81
#